data_ff4e02276e22ac05ccb8ce7d43f7e5a9
#
_entry.id   ff4e02276e22ac05ccb8ce7d43f7e5a9
#
_cell.length_a   1.000
_cell.length_b   1.000
_cell.length_c   1.000
_cell.angle_alpha   90.00
_cell.angle_beta   90.00
_cell.angle_gamma   90.00
#
_symmetry.space_group_name_H-M   'P 1'
#
loop_
_entity.id
_entity.type
_entity.pdbx_description
1 polymer ?
#
loop_
_entity_poly.entity_id
_entity_poly.type
_entity_poly.pdbx_seq_one_letter_code
_entity_poly.pdbx_strand_id
1 'polypeptide(L)'
;ELSKWLEGIGKKVYSSDIVDRGYGEKKNFFEILQMPEDCACILTNPPYKYATEFVLHALDLVPMGGQVVMLLKTTFLETERRYNEIFRNMPPKVVYQFIRRAMCAKNGDFEEAKKMGSAVSYAFFVWEKGYKGPSMIDWI
;
A
#
# COMPACT_ATOMS: atom_id res chain seq x y z
N GLU A 1 -9.44 -10.66 1.32
CA GLU A 1 -9.97 -10.12 2.58
C GLU A 1 -10.26 -8.60 2.49
N LEU A 2 -9.24 -7.76 2.21
CA LEU A 2 -9.38 -6.30 2.16
C LEU A 2 -10.45 -5.83 1.14
N SER A 3 -10.43 -6.40 -0.07
CA SER A 3 -11.40 -6.08 -1.12
C SER A 3 -12.83 -6.42 -0.70
N LYS A 4 -13.03 -7.60 -0.12
CA LYS A 4 -14.35 -8.02 0.37
C LYS A 4 -14.88 -7.11 1.48
N TRP A 5 -14.01 -6.64 2.36
CA TRP A 5 -14.37 -5.68 3.39
C TRP A 5 -14.81 -4.33 2.79
N LEU A 6 -14.06 -3.81 1.82
CA LEU A 6 -14.40 -2.56 1.11
C LEU A 6 -15.74 -2.66 0.38
N GLU A 7 -15.98 -3.79 -0.31
CA GLU A 7 -17.28 -4.06 -0.96
C GLU A 7 -18.41 -4.13 0.06
N GLY A 8 -18.16 -4.75 1.22
CA GLY A 8 -19.12 -4.85 2.31
C GLY A 8 -19.57 -3.48 2.87
N ILE A 9 -18.74 -2.45 2.76
CA ILE A 9 -19.09 -1.06 3.14
C ILE A 9 -19.52 -0.22 1.92
N GLY A 10 -19.90 -0.87 0.82
CA GLY A 10 -20.48 -0.23 -0.36
C GLY A 10 -19.49 0.44 -1.30
N LYS A 11 -18.20 0.12 -1.23
CA LYS A 11 -17.21 0.62 -2.18
C LYS A 11 -17.14 -0.26 -3.41
N LYS A 12 -17.05 0.34 -4.59
CA LYS A 12 -16.76 -0.38 -5.83
C LYS A 12 -15.27 -0.72 -5.86
N VAL A 13 -14.94 -1.98 -6.04
CA VAL A 13 -13.56 -2.46 -5.96
C VAL A 13 -13.20 -3.27 -7.21
N TYR A 14 -12.08 -2.96 -7.81
CA TYR A 14 -11.42 -3.76 -8.84
C TYR A 14 -10.23 -4.45 -8.22
N SER A 15 -10.27 -5.76 -8.12
CA SER A 15 -9.24 -6.54 -7.45
C SER A 15 -8.41 -7.33 -8.45
N SER A 16 -7.09 -7.30 -8.26
CA SER A 16 -6.15 -8.15 -9.02
C SER A 16 -5.05 -8.70 -8.11
N ASP A 17 -4.54 -9.86 -8.45
CA ASP A 17 -3.39 -10.48 -7.82
C ASP A 17 -2.58 -11.23 -8.90
N ILE A 18 -1.27 -11.32 -8.74
CA ILE A 18 -0.42 -12.12 -9.64
C ILE A 18 -0.70 -13.62 -9.51
N VAL A 19 -1.19 -14.03 -8.34
CA VAL A 19 -1.61 -15.40 -8.05
C VAL A 19 -3.13 -15.48 -8.09
N ASP A 20 -3.66 -16.45 -8.82
CA ASP A 20 -5.11 -16.73 -8.76
C ASP A 20 -5.48 -17.25 -7.37
N ARG A 21 -6.27 -16.46 -6.65
CA ARG A 21 -6.78 -16.77 -5.31
C ARG A 21 -8.28 -17.07 -5.30
N GLY A 22 -8.88 -17.28 -6.49
CA GLY A 22 -10.33 -17.48 -6.64
C GLY A 22 -11.15 -16.22 -6.40
N TYR A 23 -10.54 -15.03 -6.45
CA TYR A 23 -11.17 -13.73 -6.28
C TYR A 23 -10.40 -12.64 -7.03
N GLY A 24 -11.12 -11.83 -7.81
CA GLY A 24 -10.52 -10.79 -8.64
C GLY A 24 -9.87 -11.31 -9.92
N GLU A 25 -9.15 -10.45 -10.61
CA GLU A 25 -8.47 -10.78 -11.86
C GLU A 25 -7.04 -11.27 -11.57
N LYS A 26 -6.61 -12.35 -12.24
CA LYS A 26 -5.19 -12.72 -12.21
C LYS A 26 -4.42 -11.80 -13.15
N LYS A 27 -3.63 -10.89 -12.57
CA LYS A 27 -2.87 -9.89 -13.32
C LYS A 27 -1.64 -9.42 -12.56
N ASN A 28 -0.57 -9.22 -13.28
CA ASN A 28 0.61 -8.58 -12.72
C ASN A 28 0.35 -7.07 -12.59
N PHE A 29 0.57 -6.50 -11.41
CA PHE A 29 0.35 -5.09 -11.15
C PHE A 29 1.12 -4.17 -12.13
N PHE A 30 2.34 -4.53 -12.48
CA PHE A 30 3.17 -3.75 -13.40
C PHE A 30 2.72 -3.80 -14.87
N GLU A 31 1.79 -4.69 -15.23
CA GLU A 31 1.17 -4.75 -16.55
C GLU A 31 -0.11 -3.92 -16.66
N ILE A 32 -0.56 -3.33 -15.55
CA ILE A 32 -1.69 -2.39 -15.54
C ILE A 32 -1.18 -1.05 -16.07
N LEU A 33 -1.67 -0.64 -17.22
CA LEU A 33 -1.27 0.62 -17.87
C LEU A 33 -2.27 1.75 -17.64
N GLN A 34 -3.49 1.41 -17.22
CA GLN A 34 -4.55 2.37 -17.00
C GLN A 34 -5.51 1.86 -15.92
N MET A 35 -5.96 2.76 -15.07
CA MET A 35 -7.01 2.49 -14.09
C MET A 35 -8.40 2.57 -14.76
N PRO A 36 -9.42 1.87 -14.18
CA PRO A 36 -10.80 2.15 -14.52
C PRO A 36 -11.16 3.62 -14.30
N GLU A 37 -11.95 4.22 -15.19
CA GLU A 37 -12.27 5.67 -15.17
C GLU A 37 -12.92 6.15 -13.86
N ASP A 38 -13.65 5.27 -13.18
CA ASP A 38 -14.32 5.55 -11.92
C ASP A 38 -13.45 5.24 -10.68
N CYS A 39 -12.17 4.91 -10.87
CA CYS A 39 -11.22 4.66 -9.80
C CYS A 39 -10.20 5.79 -9.64
N ALA A 40 -10.03 6.24 -8.40
CA ALA A 40 -9.03 7.25 -8.05
C ALA A 40 -8.15 6.82 -6.85
N CYS A 41 -8.23 5.56 -6.45
CA CYS A 41 -7.46 5.05 -5.32
C CYS A 41 -6.88 3.66 -5.63
N ILE A 42 -5.61 3.47 -5.27
CA ILE A 42 -4.96 2.17 -5.24
C ILE A 42 -4.65 1.83 -3.79
N LEU A 43 -5.14 0.68 -3.33
CA LEU A 43 -4.88 0.15 -2.00
C LEU A 43 -4.26 -1.23 -2.11
N THR A 44 -3.06 -1.43 -1.57
CA THR A 44 -2.34 -2.70 -1.67
C THR A 44 -1.39 -2.95 -0.50
N ASN A 45 -1.08 -4.23 -0.29
CA ASN A 45 0.03 -4.71 0.52
C ASN A 45 1.08 -5.31 -0.45
N PRO A 46 2.02 -4.52 -0.96
CA PRO A 46 2.94 -4.98 -1.98
C PRO A 46 4.01 -5.93 -1.40
N PRO A 47 4.63 -6.76 -2.23
CA PRO A 47 5.85 -7.45 -1.83
C PRO A 47 6.93 -6.43 -1.43
N TYR A 48 7.41 -6.47 -0.19
CA TYR A 48 8.31 -5.43 0.35
C TYR A 48 9.61 -5.26 -0.45
N LYS A 49 10.05 -6.31 -1.12
CA LYS A 49 11.22 -6.28 -2.01
C LYS A 49 11.04 -5.29 -3.17
N TYR A 50 9.81 -5.12 -3.64
CA TYR A 50 9.44 -4.27 -4.79
C TYR A 50 8.61 -3.04 -4.37
N ALA A 51 8.61 -2.70 -3.09
CA ALA A 51 7.73 -1.65 -2.57
C ALA A 51 7.98 -0.29 -3.23
N THR A 52 9.24 0.06 -3.53
CA THR A 52 9.60 1.31 -4.21
C THR A 52 8.97 1.37 -5.60
N GLU A 53 9.13 0.31 -6.37
CA GLU A 53 8.61 0.18 -7.73
C GLU A 53 7.07 0.18 -7.73
N PHE A 54 6.45 -0.45 -6.74
CA PHE A 54 4.99 -0.42 -6.56
C PHE A 54 4.47 0.99 -6.28
N VAL A 55 5.14 1.76 -5.41
CA VAL A 55 4.75 3.14 -5.11
C VAL A 55 4.85 4.01 -6.36
N LEU A 56 5.96 3.94 -7.08
CA LEU A 56 6.18 4.73 -8.29
C LEU A 56 5.13 4.41 -9.36
N HIS A 57 4.90 3.13 -9.64
CA HIS A 57 3.91 2.70 -10.62
C HIS A 57 2.48 3.09 -10.22
N ALA A 58 2.12 2.93 -8.95
CA ALA A 58 0.81 3.34 -8.44
C ALA A 58 0.57 4.84 -8.57
N LEU A 59 1.59 5.65 -8.24
CA LEU A 59 1.52 7.11 -8.39
C LEU A 59 1.44 7.55 -9.87
N ASP A 60 2.02 6.78 -10.78
CA ASP A 60 1.87 7.02 -12.21
C ASP A 60 0.43 6.76 -12.67
N LEU A 61 -0.15 5.66 -12.21
CA LEU A 61 -1.50 5.21 -12.61
C LEU A 61 -2.63 6.09 -12.09
N VAL A 62 -2.58 6.54 -10.82
CA VAL A 62 -3.69 7.33 -10.25
C VAL A 62 -3.79 8.70 -10.92
N PRO A 63 -5.02 9.26 -11.07
CA PRO A 63 -5.18 10.62 -11.58
C PRO A 63 -4.62 11.66 -10.59
N MET A 64 -4.48 12.90 -11.02
CA MET A 64 -4.12 14.01 -10.14
C MET A 64 -5.13 14.13 -9.00
N GLY A 65 -4.65 14.24 -7.74
CA GLY A 65 -5.46 14.16 -6.54
C GLY A 65 -5.87 12.74 -6.13
N GLY A 66 -5.60 11.74 -6.96
CA GLY A 66 -5.84 10.33 -6.64
C GLY A 66 -4.93 9.83 -5.52
N GLN A 67 -5.38 8.79 -4.82
CA GLN A 67 -4.70 8.28 -3.64
C GLN A 67 -4.02 6.94 -3.87
N VAL A 68 -2.88 6.77 -3.24
CA VAL A 68 -2.16 5.49 -3.14
C VAL A 68 -1.99 5.16 -1.67
N VAL A 69 -2.51 4.02 -1.25
CA VAL A 69 -2.45 3.53 0.13
C VAL A 69 -1.72 2.21 0.15
N MET A 70 -0.63 2.13 0.89
CA MET A 70 0.16 0.91 1.00
C MET A 70 0.48 0.55 2.42
N LEU A 71 0.30 -0.73 2.76
CA LEU A 71 0.79 -1.30 4.00
C LEU A 71 2.27 -1.64 3.85
N LEU A 72 3.13 -0.90 4.52
CA LEU A 72 4.57 -1.04 4.42
C LEU A 72 5.24 -1.16 5.79
N LYS A 73 6.46 -1.67 5.81
CA LYS A 73 7.32 -1.58 6.99
C LYS A 73 7.67 -0.12 7.26
N THR A 74 7.73 0.30 8.53
CA THR A 74 8.12 1.68 8.89
C THR A 74 9.53 2.03 8.42
N THR A 75 10.41 1.04 8.30
CA THR A 75 11.75 1.18 7.70
C THR A 75 11.71 1.58 6.21
N PHE A 76 10.53 1.61 5.59
CA PHE A 76 10.38 2.16 4.24
C PHE A 76 10.74 3.65 4.17
N LEU A 77 10.60 4.39 5.26
CA LEU A 77 11.01 5.79 5.38
C LEU A 77 12.52 6.00 5.32
N GLU A 78 13.29 4.94 5.52
CA GLU A 78 14.74 4.99 5.49
C GLU A 78 15.27 4.82 4.07
N THR A 79 16.51 5.16 3.87
CA THR A 79 17.38 5.05 2.70
C THR A 79 17.38 6.27 1.78
N GLU A 80 18.59 6.66 1.42
CA GLU A 80 18.88 7.73 0.47
C GLU A 80 18.26 7.46 -0.91
N ARG A 81 18.24 6.20 -1.34
CA ARG A 81 17.61 5.79 -2.59
C ARG A 81 16.14 6.21 -2.63
N ARG A 82 15.34 5.86 -1.60
CA ARG A 82 13.90 6.18 -1.55
C ARG A 82 13.65 7.67 -1.39
N TYR A 83 14.54 8.36 -0.65
CA TYR A 83 14.46 9.81 -0.58
C TYR A 83 14.59 10.45 -1.97
N ASN A 84 15.58 10.04 -2.74
CA ASN A 84 15.83 10.60 -4.08
C ASN A 84 14.76 10.20 -5.10
N GLU A 85 14.30 8.94 -5.07
CA GLU A 85 13.34 8.40 -6.04
C GLU A 85 11.89 8.80 -5.73
N ILE A 86 11.52 8.95 -4.45
CA ILE A 86 10.12 9.18 -4.02
C ILE A 86 10.01 10.44 -3.17
N PHE A 87 10.56 10.44 -1.95
CA PHE A 87 10.15 11.38 -0.91
C PHE A 87 10.50 12.83 -1.22
N ARG A 88 11.58 13.07 -1.93
CA ARG A 88 12.00 14.41 -2.32
C ARG A 88 10.95 15.14 -3.17
N ASN A 89 10.28 14.44 -4.06
CA ASN A 89 9.34 15.00 -5.02
C ASN A 89 7.88 14.59 -4.76
N MET A 90 7.67 13.43 -4.16
CA MET A 90 6.37 12.82 -3.91
C MET A 90 6.32 12.23 -2.49
N PRO A 91 6.39 13.07 -1.44
CA PRO A 91 6.31 12.57 -0.07
C PRO A 91 4.92 11.98 0.20
N PRO A 92 4.80 10.97 1.08
CA PRO A 92 3.50 10.55 1.54
C PRO A 92 2.81 11.71 2.27
N LYS A 93 1.51 11.85 2.08
CA LYS A 93 0.72 12.87 2.76
C LYS A 93 0.58 12.56 4.24
N VAL A 94 0.29 11.28 4.54
CA VAL A 94 0.14 10.77 5.91
C VAL A 94 0.76 9.39 6.03
N VAL A 95 1.38 9.12 7.15
CA VAL A 95 1.78 7.79 7.59
C VAL A 95 0.97 7.44 8.84
N TYR A 96 0.05 6.47 8.74
CA TYR A 96 -0.73 5.97 9.85
C TYR A 96 0.02 4.84 10.53
N GLN A 97 0.61 5.15 11.69
CA GLN A 97 1.33 4.19 12.52
C GLN A 97 0.33 3.39 13.36
N PHE A 98 0.44 2.06 13.32
CA PHE A 98 -0.34 1.23 14.23
C PHE A 98 0.12 1.41 15.68
N ILE A 99 -0.81 1.70 16.60
CA ILE A 99 -0.54 1.76 18.05
C ILE A 99 -0.30 0.36 18.64
N ARG A 100 -0.83 -0.68 17.99
CA ARG A 100 -0.52 -2.08 18.30
C ARG A 100 0.22 -2.69 17.13
N ARG A 101 1.19 -3.56 17.39
CA ARG A 101 1.92 -4.23 16.31
C ARG A 101 0.96 -5.03 15.42
N ALA A 102 0.84 -4.62 14.18
CA ALA A 102 0.14 -5.40 13.18
C ALA A 102 0.90 -6.71 12.95
N MET A 103 0.25 -7.84 13.14
CA MET A 103 0.81 -9.13 12.83
C MET A 103 0.56 -9.43 11.35
N CYS A 104 1.59 -9.28 10.52
CA CYS A 104 1.54 -9.72 9.14
C CYS A 104 1.97 -11.19 9.08
N ALA A 105 1.01 -12.10 9.10
CA ALA A 105 1.28 -13.51 8.98
C ALA A 105 1.69 -13.87 7.54
N LYS A 106 2.81 -14.56 7.37
CA LYS A 106 3.12 -15.23 6.10
C LYS A 106 2.06 -16.30 5.84
N ASN A 107 1.45 -16.26 4.66
CA ASN A 107 0.45 -17.25 4.22
C ASN A 107 -0.78 -17.41 5.15
N GLY A 108 -1.07 -16.42 6.00
CA GLY A 108 -2.23 -16.48 6.90
C GLY A 108 -2.02 -17.27 8.20
N ASP A 109 -0.81 -17.71 8.51
CA ASP A 109 -0.50 -18.39 9.77
C ASP A 109 -0.28 -17.38 10.91
N PHE A 110 -1.39 -16.99 11.55
CA PHE A 110 -1.38 -16.05 12.67
C PHE A 110 -0.86 -16.66 13.98
N GLU A 111 -0.91 -17.97 14.15
CA GLU A 111 -0.43 -18.62 15.37
C GLU A 111 1.10 -18.65 15.44
N GLU A 112 1.76 -18.90 14.31
CA GLU A 112 3.21 -18.83 14.23
C GLU A 112 3.71 -17.38 14.37
N ALA A 113 3.00 -16.43 13.76
CA ALA A 113 3.30 -15.00 13.88
C ALA A 113 3.17 -14.48 15.31
N LYS A 114 2.23 -14.98 16.11
CA LYS A 114 2.06 -14.66 17.53
C LYS A 114 3.24 -15.16 18.37
N LYS A 115 3.74 -16.36 18.11
CA LYS A 115 4.85 -16.97 18.86
C LYS A 115 6.20 -16.29 18.61
N MET A 116 6.43 -15.79 17.41
CA MET A 116 7.72 -15.17 17.02
C MET A 116 7.85 -13.70 17.44
N GLY A 117 6.80 -13.03 17.88
CA GLY A 117 6.81 -11.62 18.24
C GLY A 117 7.40 -10.77 17.10
N SER A 118 6.59 -10.11 16.30
CA SER A 118 7.11 -9.33 15.18
C SER A 118 8.04 -8.21 15.65
N ALA A 119 9.32 -8.33 15.36
CA ALA A 119 10.28 -7.23 15.52
C ALA A 119 10.04 -6.10 14.49
N VAL A 120 9.15 -6.33 13.53
CA VAL A 120 8.88 -5.41 12.41
C VAL A 120 7.65 -4.57 12.71
N SER A 121 7.80 -3.26 12.61
CA SER A 121 6.70 -2.30 12.68
C SER A 121 6.15 -2.00 11.28
N TYR A 122 4.84 -1.88 11.19
CA TYR A 122 4.12 -1.57 9.96
C TYR A 122 3.30 -0.31 10.12
N ALA A 123 3.03 0.37 9.01
CA ALA A 123 2.16 1.52 8.93
C ALA A 123 1.43 1.54 7.58
N PHE A 124 0.30 2.21 7.51
CA PHE A 124 -0.26 2.60 6.23
C PHE A 124 0.37 3.91 5.77
N PHE A 125 0.94 3.87 4.58
CA PHE A 125 1.46 5.04 3.89
C PHE A 125 0.42 5.51 2.89
N VAL A 126 0.04 6.78 2.98
CA VAL A 126 -0.96 7.39 2.11
C VAL A 126 -0.31 8.49 1.29
N TRP A 127 -0.28 8.32 -0.02
CA TRP A 127 0.08 9.36 -0.98
C TRP A 127 -1.16 9.95 -1.61
N GLU A 128 -1.08 11.21 -1.99
CA GLU A 128 -2.04 11.89 -2.85
C GLU A 128 -1.25 12.51 -4.00
N LYS A 129 -1.54 12.10 -5.25
CA LYS A 129 -0.79 12.58 -6.40
C LYS A 129 -0.89 14.10 -6.53
N GLY A 130 0.26 14.76 -6.59
CA GLY A 130 0.35 16.21 -6.64
C GLY A 130 0.52 16.88 -5.28
N TYR A 131 0.45 16.15 -4.17
CA TYR A 131 0.71 16.69 -2.84
C TYR A 131 2.16 17.17 -2.70
N LYS A 132 2.37 18.36 -2.13
CA LYS A 132 3.68 19.01 -1.98
C LYS A 132 3.98 19.46 -0.54
N GLY A 133 3.08 19.18 0.39
CA GLY A 133 3.26 19.54 1.80
C GLY A 133 4.17 18.57 2.56
N PRO A 134 4.42 18.84 3.84
CA PRO A 134 5.16 17.93 4.71
C PRO A 134 4.36 16.66 4.98
N SER A 135 5.06 15.54 5.14
CA SER A 135 4.41 14.30 5.59
C SER A 135 3.96 14.42 7.04
N MET A 136 2.73 13.98 7.30
CA MET A 136 2.19 13.91 8.66
C MET A 136 2.28 12.47 9.19
N ILE A 137 2.39 12.32 10.49
CA ILE A 137 2.26 11.03 11.17
C ILE A 137 1.02 11.09 12.05
N ASP A 138 0.19 10.05 11.96
CA ASP A 138 -0.96 9.86 12.82
C ASP A 138 -1.03 8.40 13.29
N TRP A 139 -1.82 8.10 14.30
CA TRP A 139 -1.88 6.77 14.91
C TRP A 139 -3.27 6.16 14.78
N ILE A 140 -3.30 4.85 14.51
CA ILE A 140 -4.53 4.05 14.37
C ILE A 140 -4.45 2.74 15.15
#